data_1f4701a326bedbb672481dddb0564368
#
_entry.id   1f4701a326bedbb672481dddb0564368
#
_cell.length_a   1.000
_cell.length_b   1.000
_cell.length_c   1.000
_cell.angle_alpha   90.00
_cell.angle_beta   90.00
_cell.angle_gamma   90.00
#
_symmetry.space_group_name_H-M   'P 1'
#
loop_
_entity.id
_entity.type
_entity.pdbx_description
1 polymer ?
#
loop_
_entity_poly.entity_id
_entity_poly.type
_entity_poly.pdbx_seq_one_letter_code
_entity_poly.pdbx_strand_id
1 'polypeptide(L)'
;QYDSERTRSENDLLGEREVPAEAYYGVQTLRAMENFNISAVTLNSFPSLIEALSMVKEAAAEANHELGLLDRSVRDAIVLTCHEIRNGRFHDQFVVDMIQGGAGTSTNMNANEVIANRALEMLGYEKGDYAWCHPNNHVNLSQSTNDAYPTAVKIALYNLNRKLVAALETLVESFRRKGEEFSHVLKMGRTQLQDAVPMTLGQEFGSYAVTLEEEIERLNMNAGPFLEINMGATAIGTGINSEPGYSEKVTRHLRRITGLDMVLAPDLVKATQDTGAFVIYSSAVKCLAIKLSKICNDLRLLSSGPRTGIHEINLPPMQPGSSIMPGKVNPVIPEVVNQIAFKVMGNDLTVTMASEAGQLELNVFEPVMVHSLFESVELLINGMNTLRYRCIDG
;
A
#
# COMPACT_ATOMS: atom_id res chain seq x y z
N GLN A 1 4.56 -21.09 -11.99
CA GLN A 1 4.33 -22.33 -12.76
C GLN A 1 4.75 -23.49 -11.85
N TYR A 2 3.89 -24.52 -11.69
CA TYR A 2 4.16 -25.67 -10.83
C TYR A 2 4.85 -26.76 -11.62
N ASP A 3 5.75 -27.51 -10.96
CA ASP A 3 6.59 -28.53 -11.62
C ASP A 3 5.81 -29.84 -11.91
N SER A 4 4.68 -30.04 -11.24
CA SER A 4 3.84 -31.25 -11.44
C SER A 4 2.53 -30.90 -12.15
N GLU A 5 2.07 -31.79 -13.02
CA GLU A 5 0.75 -31.73 -13.64
C GLU A 5 -0.39 -32.24 -12.72
N ARG A 6 -0.06 -32.56 -11.46
CA ARG A 6 -1.06 -33.08 -10.51
C ARG A 6 -2.00 -31.97 -10.07
N THR A 7 -3.27 -32.32 -10.06
CA THR A 7 -4.35 -31.45 -9.59
C THR A 7 -5.08 -32.07 -8.40
N ARG A 8 -5.83 -31.25 -7.70
CA ARG A 8 -6.87 -31.66 -6.76
C ARG A 8 -8.19 -31.01 -7.16
N SER A 9 -9.27 -31.79 -7.01
CA SER A 9 -10.59 -31.25 -7.27
C SER A 9 -11.09 -30.42 -6.06
N GLU A 10 -11.58 -29.20 -6.31
CA GLU A 10 -12.26 -28.36 -5.34
C GLU A 10 -13.60 -27.91 -5.91
N ASN A 11 -14.55 -27.69 -5.01
CA ASN A 11 -15.92 -27.33 -5.38
C ASN A 11 -16.36 -26.05 -4.65
N ASP A 12 -17.05 -25.17 -5.36
CA ASP A 12 -17.76 -24.02 -4.80
C ASP A 12 -19.21 -23.97 -5.31
N LEU A 13 -19.93 -22.88 -5.05
CA LEU A 13 -21.33 -22.74 -5.49
C LEU A 13 -21.52 -22.75 -7.01
N LEU A 14 -20.43 -22.52 -7.78
CA LEU A 14 -20.46 -22.52 -9.24
C LEU A 14 -20.03 -23.87 -9.84
N GLY A 15 -19.63 -24.83 -9.01
CA GLY A 15 -19.26 -26.19 -9.41
C GLY A 15 -17.77 -26.51 -9.22
N GLU A 16 -17.42 -27.68 -9.69
CA GLU A 16 -16.10 -28.29 -9.51
C GLU A 16 -15.04 -27.71 -10.45
N ARG A 17 -13.82 -27.58 -9.95
CA ARG A 17 -12.63 -27.14 -10.71
C ARG A 17 -11.38 -27.87 -10.23
N GLU A 18 -10.47 -28.07 -11.15
CA GLU A 18 -9.15 -28.62 -10.87
C GLU A 18 -8.17 -27.51 -10.48
N VAL A 19 -7.62 -27.61 -9.29
CA VAL A 19 -6.62 -26.68 -8.73
C VAL A 19 -5.27 -27.40 -8.71
N PRO A 20 -4.14 -26.75 -9.04
CA PRO A 20 -2.83 -27.39 -8.91
C PRO A 20 -2.62 -27.97 -7.52
N ALA A 21 -2.22 -29.23 -7.41
CA ALA A 21 -2.10 -29.92 -6.13
C ALA A 21 -1.12 -29.25 -5.16
N GLU A 22 -0.09 -28.62 -5.70
CA GLU A 22 0.93 -27.91 -4.92
C GLU A 22 0.49 -26.54 -4.42
N ALA A 23 -0.50 -25.91 -5.07
CA ALA A 23 -0.97 -24.58 -4.72
C ALA A 23 -1.62 -24.54 -3.34
N TYR A 24 -1.34 -23.46 -2.59
CA TYR A 24 -2.04 -23.17 -1.34
C TYR A 24 -3.33 -22.38 -1.55
N TYR A 25 -3.45 -21.64 -2.66
CA TYR A 25 -4.74 -21.06 -3.04
C TYR A 25 -5.72 -22.14 -3.49
N GLY A 26 -6.99 -21.83 -3.56
CA GLY A 26 -8.06 -22.76 -3.92
C GLY A 26 -8.86 -22.30 -5.13
N VAL A 27 -10.07 -22.87 -5.25
CA VAL A 27 -10.95 -22.72 -6.41
C VAL A 27 -11.40 -21.25 -6.62
N GLN A 28 -11.65 -20.50 -5.58
CA GLN A 28 -12.11 -19.11 -5.72
C GLN A 28 -10.99 -18.21 -6.25
N THR A 29 -9.77 -18.39 -5.79
CA THR A 29 -8.59 -17.74 -6.35
C THR A 29 -8.36 -18.11 -7.80
N LEU A 30 -8.51 -19.40 -8.15
CA LEU A 30 -8.40 -19.87 -9.54
C LEU A 30 -9.38 -19.13 -10.45
N ARG A 31 -10.66 -19.03 -10.04
CA ARG A 31 -11.67 -18.29 -10.81
C ARG A 31 -11.31 -16.80 -10.95
N ALA A 32 -10.79 -16.19 -9.88
CA ALA A 32 -10.35 -14.81 -9.92
C ALA A 32 -9.21 -14.57 -10.91
N MET A 33 -8.25 -15.50 -10.99
CA MET A 33 -7.17 -15.45 -11.97
C MET A 33 -7.67 -15.56 -13.40
N GLU A 34 -8.69 -16.39 -13.62
CA GLU A 34 -9.32 -16.55 -14.93
C GLU A 34 -10.13 -15.31 -15.33
N ASN A 35 -10.86 -14.72 -14.38
CA ASN A 35 -11.73 -13.57 -14.62
C ASN A 35 -10.96 -12.24 -14.74
N PHE A 36 -9.92 -12.05 -13.95
CA PHE A 36 -9.22 -10.78 -13.77
C PHE A 36 -7.72 -10.93 -14.09
N ASN A 37 -7.40 -10.95 -15.36
CA ASN A 37 -6.05 -10.80 -15.88
C ASN A 37 -5.97 -9.42 -16.54
N ILE A 38 -5.89 -8.36 -15.73
CA ILE A 38 -6.15 -6.98 -16.15
C ILE A 38 -4.89 -6.12 -16.16
N SER A 39 -4.20 -6.01 -15.02
CA SER A 39 -3.09 -5.09 -14.86
C SER A 39 -1.72 -5.76 -14.92
N ALA A 40 -1.66 -7.07 -14.85
CA ALA A 40 -0.46 -7.87 -14.62
C ALA A 40 0.26 -7.57 -13.29
N VAL A 41 -0.34 -6.76 -12.42
CA VAL A 41 0.14 -6.48 -11.07
C VAL A 41 -0.70 -7.28 -10.09
N THR A 42 -0.10 -8.26 -9.46
CA THR A 42 -0.78 -9.16 -8.55
C THR A 42 -0.48 -8.79 -7.09
N LEU A 43 -1.27 -9.35 -6.18
CA LEU A 43 -1.20 -9.07 -4.75
C LEU A 43 0.20 -9.27 -4.16
N ASN A 44 0.97 -10.23 -4.68
CA ASN A 44 2.33 -10.49 -4.24
C ASN A 44 3.33 -9.35 -4.53
N SER A 45 2.96 -8.39 -5.35
CA SER A 45 3.74 -7.16 -5.54
C SER A 45 3.72 -6.24 -4.32
N PHE A 46 2.78 -6.45 -3.40
CA PHE A 46 2.58 -5.62 -2.21
C PHE A 46 2.63 -6.44 -0.91
N PRO A 47 3.82 -6.84 -0.44
CA PRO A 47 3.98 -7.65 0.77
C PRO A 47 3.29 -7.08 2.01
N SER A 48 3.28 -5.76 2.17
CA SER A 48 2.61 -5.10 3.29
C SER A 48 1.10 -5.37 3.36
N LEU A 49 0.44 -5.53 2.22
CA LEU A 49 -0.98 -5.89 2.20
C LEU A 49 -1.20 -7.36 2.59
N ILE A 50 -0.34 -8.26 2.13
CA ILE A 50 -0.36 -9.69 2.50
C ILE A 50 -0.15 -9.84 4.01
N GLU A 51 0.82 -9.16 4.57
CA GLU A 51 1.08 -9.15 6.01
C GLU A 51 -0.13 -8.62 6.80
N ALA A 52 -0.74 -7.52 6.35
CA ALA A 52 -1.93 -6.96 6.98
C ALA A 52 -3.14 -7.89 6.91
N LEU A 53 -3.36 -8.57 5.79
CA LEU A 53 -4.39 -9.61 5.67
C LEU A 53 -4.17 -10.72 6.71
N SER A 54 -2.93 -11.18 6.88
CA SER A 54 -2.62 -12.19 7.91
C SER A 54 -2.89 -11.70 9.33
N MET A 55 -2.64 -10.42 9.62
CA MET A 55 -2.95 -9.83 10.93
C MET A 55 -4.46 -9.79 11.20
N VAL A 56 -5.26 -9.45 10.20
CA VAL A 56 -6.72 -9.46 10.29
C VAL A 56 -7.23 -10.88 10.54
N LYS A 57 -6.71 -11.87 9.82
CA LYS A 57 -7.15 -13.27 9.96
C LYS A 57 -6.73 -13.87 11.28
N GLU A 58 -5.56 -13.53 11.79
CA GLU A 58 -5.13 -13.90 13.15
C GLU A 58 -6.07 -13.32 14.21
N ALA A 59 -6.34 -12.02 14.14
CA ALA A 59 -7.22 -11.35 15.09
C ALA A 59 -8.64 -11.93 15.08
N ALA A 60 -9.16 -12.24 13.89
CA ALA A 60 -10.46 -12.87 13.75
C ALA A 60 -10.50 -14.28 14.36
N ALA A 61 -9.48 -15.09 14.10
CA ALA A 61 -9.37 -16.44 14.69
C ALA A 61 -9.33 -16.39 16.22
N GLU A 62 -8.55 -15.48 16.78
CA GLU A 62 -8.48 -15.28 18.25
C GLU A 62 -9.82 -14.85 18.83
N ALA A 63 -10.50 -13.89 18.21
CA ALA A 63 -11.81 -13.41 18.67
C ALA A 63 -12.89 -14.50 18.57
N ASN A 64 -12.92 -15.25 17.48
CA ASN A 64 -13.87 -16.36 17.28
C ASN A 64 -13.64 -17.49 18.29
N HIS A 65 -12.38 -17.80 18.58
CA HIS A 65 -12.06 -18.78 19.62
C HIS A 65 -12.50 -18.31 21.01
N GLU A 66 -12.24 -17.08 21.36
CA GLU A 66 -12.64 -16.46 22.63
C GLU A 66 -14.17 -16.47 22.83
N LEU A 67 -14.93 -16.40 21.72
CA LEU A 67 -16.40 -16.51 21.72
C LEU A 67 -16.90 -17.97 21.70
N GLY A 68 -16.01 -18.95 21.67
CA GLY A 68 -16.37 -20.36 21.60
C GLY A 68 -16.86 -20.82 20.21
N LEU A 69 -16.63 -20.06 19.16
CA LEU A 69 -17.07 -20.35 17.80
C LEU A 69 -16.05 -21.12 16.97
N LEU A 70 -14.80 -21.15 17.41
CA LEU A 70 -13.69 -21.78 16.71
C LEU A 70 -12.89 -22.66 17.66
N ASP A 71 -12.68 -23.92 17.28
CA ASP A 71 -11.92 -24.86 18.10
C ASP A 71 -10.46 -24.41 18.25
N ARG A 72 -9.88 -24.74 19.41
CA ARG A 72 -8.52 -24.35 19.75
C ARG A 72 -7.49 -24.83 18.73
N SER A 73 -7.59 -26.07 18.27
CA SER A 73 -6.64 -26.65 17.32
C SER A 73 -6.66 -25.92 15.97
N VAL A 74 -7.86 -25.57 15.50
CA VAL A 74 -8.04 -24.82 14.26
C VAL A 74 -7.54 -23.38 14.42
N ARG A 75 -7.90 -22.72 15.54
CA ARG A 75 -7.38 -21.39 15.87
C ARG A 75 -5.85 -21.38 15.87
N ASP A 76 -5.21 -22.33 16.57
CA ASP A 76 -3.76 -22.37 16.70
C ASP A 76 -3.09 -22.57 15.31
N ALA A 77 -3.63 -23.44 14.46
CA ALA A 77 -3.13 -23.65 13.10
C ALA A 77 -3.26 -22.39 12.23
N ILE A 78 -4.38 -21.67 12.30
CA ILE A 78 -4.59 -20.40 11.60
C ILE A 78 -3.58 -19.36 12.06
N VAL A 79 -3.42 -19.18 13.37
CA VAL A 79 -2.50 -18.20 13.96
C VAL A 79 -1.06 -18.47 13.56
N LEU A 80 -0.61 -19.72 13.64
CA LEU A 80 0.75 -20.11 13.22
C LEU A 80 0.97 -19.87 11.72
N THR A 81 -0.01 -20.16 10.91
CA THR A 81 0.04 -19.86 9.46
C THR A 81 0.17 -18.35 9.21
N CYS A 82 -0.60 -17.53 9.91
CA CYS A 82 -0.49 -16.07 9.81
C CYS A 82 0.90 -15.57 10.22
N HIS A 83 1.53 -16.16 11.21
CA HIS A 83 2.91 -15.85 11.59
C HIS A 83 3.91 -16.23 10.47
N GLU A 84 3.75 -17.39 9.84
CA GLU A 84 4.59 -17.76 8.69
C GLU A 84 4.44 -16.78 7.53
N ILE A 85 3.23 -16.32 7.23
CA ILE A 85 2.97 -15.34 6.17
C ILE A 85 3.63 -14.00 6.50
N ARG A 86 3.52 -13.51 7.73
CA ARG A 86 4.21 -12.27 8.15
C ARG A 86 5.73 -12.37 8.05
N ASN A 87 6.29 -13.57 8.16
CA ASN A 87 7.71 -13.83 8.00
C ASN A 87 8.12 -14.06 6.54
N GLY A 88 7.26 -13.74 5.58
CA GLY A 88 7.54 -13.77 4.15
C GLY A 88 7.26 -15.11 3.46
N ARG A 89 6.68 -16.10 4.14
CA ARG A 89 6.32 -17.37 3.50
C ARG A 89 5.00 -17.26 2.74
N PHE A 90 4.88 -18.02 1.68
CA PHE A 90 3.67 -18.17 0.84
C PHE A 90 3.24 -16.89 0.10
N HIS A 91 4.04 -15.86 0.02
CA HIS A 91 3.69 -14.63 -0.71
C HIS A 91 3.47 -14.88 -2.20
N ASP A 92 4.17 -15.86 -2.78
CA ASP A 92 3.99 -16.34 -4.16
C ASP A 92 2.62 -16.98 -4.42
N GLN A 93 1.86 -17.31 -3.37
CA GLN A 93 0.51 -17.88 -3.45
C GLN A 93 -0.60 -16.82 -3.48
N PHE A 94 -0.26 -15.54 -3.33
CA PHE A 94 -1.17 -14.41 -3.43
C PHE A 94 -1.11 -13.86 -4.85
N VAL A 95 -1.95 -14.39 -5.71
CA VAL A 95 -1.80 -14.32 -7.18
C VAL A 95 -2.90 -13.56 -7.90
N VAL A 96 -3.90 -13.05 -7.17
CA VAL A 96 -4.99 -12.28 -7.78
C VAL A 96 -4.52 -10.90 -8.24
N ASP A 97 -5.07 -10.44 -9.36
CA ASP A 97 -4.81 -9.09 -9.88
C ASP A 97 -5.32 -8.02 -8.90
N MET A 98 -4.58 -6.94 -8.77
CA MET A 98 -4.98 -5.81 -7.92
C MET A 98 -6.25 -5.13 -8.44
N ILE A 99 -6.47 -5.13 -9.75
CA ILE A 99 -7.69 -4.61 -10.39
C ILE A 99 -8.68 -5.75 -10.59
N GLN A 100 -9.74 -5.73 -9.79
CA GLN A 100 -10.70 -6.82 -9.70
C GLN A 100 -12.11 -6.28 -9.38
N GLY A 101 -13.13 -6.89 -9.95
CA GLY A 101 -14.53 -6.68 -9.55
C GLY A 101 -14.83 -7.45 -8.27
N GLY A 102 -15.91 -7.08 -7.59
CA GLY A 102 -16.36 -7.76 -6.37
C GLY A 102 -15.87 -7.15 -5.06
N ALA A 103 -15.47 -5.88 -5.06
CA ALA A 103 -15.14 -5.11 -3.87
C ALA A 103 -13.99 -5.69 -3.01
N GLY A 104 -13.07 -6.45 -3.61
CA GLY A 104 -11.96 -7.07 -2.90
C GLY A 104 -12.19 -8.53 -2.49
N THR A 105 -13.30 -9.14 -2.89
CA THR A 105 -13.60 -10.54 -2.54
C THR A 105 -12.51 -11.51 -3.01
N SER A 106 -11.96 -11.32 -4.21
CA SER A 106 -10.88 -12.16 -4.71
C SER A 106 -9.64 -12.11 -3.81
N THR A 107 -9.28 -10.94 -3.34
CA THR A 107 -8.17 -10.75 -2.39
C THR A 107 -8.45 -11.42 -1.04
N ASN A 108 -9.64 -11.20 -0.49
CA ASN A 108 -10.04 -11.80 0.78
C ASN A 108 -10.04 -13.34 0.69
N MET A 109 -10.59 -13.88 -0.39
CA MET A 109 -10.63 -15.33 -0.59
C MET A 109 -9.25 -15.93 -0.88
N ASN A 110 -8.37 -15.22 -1.58
CA ASN A 110 -6.98 -15.65 -1.76
C ASN A 110 -6.29 -15.85 -0.39
N ALA A 111 -6.44 -14.90 0.52
CA ALA A 111 -5.91 -15.04 1.88
C ALA A 111 -6.57 -16.20 2.63
N ASN A 112 -7.89 -16.32 2.59
CA ASN A 112 -8.63 -17.38 3.26
C ASN A 112 -8.21 -18.77 2.80
N GLU A 113 -8.06 -18.97 1.50
CA GLU A 113 -7.69 -20.26 0.92
C GLU A 113 -6.23 -20.65 1.23
N VAL A 114 -5.29 -19.71 1.11
CA VAL A 114 -3.88 -19.95 1.48
C VAL A 114 -3.76 -20.32 2.95
N ILE A 115 -4.42 -19.58 3.82
CA ILE A 115 -4.39 -19.84 5.26
C ILE A 115 -5.04 -21.18 5.59
N ALA A 116 -6.21 -21.50 5.02
CA ALA A 116 -6.90 -22.75 5.26
C ALA A 116 -6.05 -23.95 4.84
N ASN A 117 -5.46 -23.93 3.64
CA ASN A 117 -4.66 -25.04 3.14
C ASN A 117 -3.37 -25.26 3.95
N ARG A 118 -2.71 -24.18 4.37
CA ARG A 118 -1.54 -24.33 5.25
C ARG A 118 -1.92 -24.82 6.65
N ALA A 119 -3.02 -24.33 7.20
CA ALA A 119 -3.55 -24.80 8.48
C ALA A 119 -3.93 -26.31 8.43
N LEU A 120 -4.51 -26.77 7.33
CA LEU A 120 -4.80 -28.19 7.11
C LEU A 120 -3.54 -29.06 7.17
N GLU A 121 -2.45 -28.65 6.54
CA GLU A 121 -1.17 -29.38 6.64
C GLU A 121 -0.68 -29.44 8.10
N MET A 122 -0.76 -28.35 8.84
CA MET A 122 -0.37 -28.31 10.27
C MET A 122 -1.23 -29.25 11.13
N LEU A 123 -2.48 -29.44 10.74
CA LEU A 123 -3.42 -30.37 11.41
C LEU A 123 -3.27 -31.82 10.95
N GLY A 124 -2.41 -32.10 9.99
CA GLY A 124 -2.16 -33.44 9.46
C GLY A 124 -3.12 -33.88 8.35
N TYR A 125 -3.77 -32.93 7.69
CA TYR A 125 -4.68 -33.19 6.56
C TYR A 125 -4.09 -32.73 5.23
N GLU A 126 -4.68 -33.19 4.14
CA GLU A 126 -4.31 -32.74 2.80
C GLU A 126 -4.94 -31.39 2.46
N LYS A 127 -4.31 -30.65 1.53
CA LYS A 127 -4.89 -29.42 0.98
C LYS A 127 -6.24 -29.75 0.33
N GLY A 128 -7.23 -28.92 0.57
CA GLY A 128 -8.59 -29.11 0.06
C GLY A 128 -9.52 -29.90 0.99
N ASP A 129 -9.01 -30.50 2.07
CA ASP A 129 -9.83 -31.21 3.07
C ASP A 129 -10.62 -30.24 3.96
N TYR A 130 -11.40 -29.39 3.33
CA TYR A 130 -12.09 -28.25 3.96
C TYR A 130 -13.12 -28.62 5.03
N ALA A 131 -13.41 -29.90 5.22
CA ALA A 131 -14.19 -30.38 6.36
C ALA A 131 -13.53 -30.03 7.70
N TRP A 132 -12.20 -29.93 7.74
CA TRP A 132 -11.44 -29.71 8.98
C TRP A 132 -10.98 -28.28 9.16
N CYS A 133 -10.70 -27.55 8.08
CA CYS A 133 -10.43 -26.12 8.10
C CYS A 133 -10.89 -25.51 6.77
N HIS A 134 -12.00 -24.82 6.79
CA HIS A 134 -12.65 -24.26 5.61
C HIS A 134 -12.31 -22.78 5.44
N PRO A 135 -12.00 -22.31 4.21
CA PRO A 135 -11.75 -20.87 3.96
C PRO A 135 -12.86 -19.95 4.46
N ASN A 136 -14.12 -20.29 4.19
CA ASN A 136 -15.27 -19.47 4.60
C ASN A 136 -15.72 -19.74 6.05
N ASN A 137 -15.86 -21.02 6.41
CA ASN A 137 -16.51 -21.38 7.68
C ASN A 137 -15.60 -21.23 8.91
N HIS A 138 -14.28 -21.24 8.69
CA HIS A 138 -13.29 -21.13 9.78
C HIS A 138 -12.42 -19.89 9.63
N VAL A 139 -11.68 -19.71 8.53
CA VAL A 139 -10.77 -18.58 8.33
C VAL A 139 -11.53 -17.27 8.22
N ASN A 140 -12.65 -17.26 7.50
CA ASN A 140 -13.51 -16.08 7.30
C ASN A 140 -14.68 -15.99 8.28
N LEU A 141 -14.71 -16.81 9.31
CA LEU A 141 -15.81 -16.82 10.28
C LEU A 141 -16.03 -15.43 10.89
N SER A 142 -17.30 -15.02 11.01
CA SER A 142 -17.75 -13.70 11.49
C SER A 142 -17.31 -12.51 10.65
N GLN A 143 -16.86 -12.72 9.42
CA GLN A 143 -16.35 -11.68 8.54
C GLN A 143 -17.15 -11.61 7.23
N SER A 144 -17.07 -10.41 6.63
CA SER A 144 -17.31 -10.17 5.22
C SER A 144 -16.03 -9.65 4.59
N THR A 145 -15.89 -9.73 3.28
CA THR A 145 -14.87 -8.94 2.57
C THR A 145 -15.02 -7.45 2.91
N ASN A 146 -16.23 -6.98 3.13
CA ASN A 146 -16.58 -5.58 3.34
C ASN A 146 -16.04 -4.99 4.65
N ASP A 147 -15.63 -5.80 5.60
CA ASP A 147 -14.95 -5.36 6.82
C ASP A 147 -13.48 -5.83 6.88
N ALA A 148 -13.19 -7.06 6.52
CA ALA A 148 -11.84 -7.62 6.59
C ALA A 148 -10.88 -6.99 5.58
N TYR A 149 -11.31 -6.77 4.34
CA TYR A 149 -10.47 -6.19 3.29
C TYR A 149 -10.09 -4.73 3.56
N PRO A 150 -11.03 -3.79 3.79
CA PRO A 150 -10.65 -2.42 4.08
C PRO A 150 -9.84 -2.28 5.37
N THR A 151 -10.06 -3.12 6.37
CA THR A 151 -9.25 -3.12 7.59
C THR A 151 -7.80 -3.50 7.30
N ALA A 152 -7.56 -4.55 6.52
CA ALA A 152 -6.21 -4.93 6.08
C ALA A 152 -5.54 -3.81 5.26
N VAL A 153 -6.27 -3.19 4.34
CA VAL A 153 -5.78 -2.06 3.54
C VAL A 153 -5.36 -0.89 4.43
N LYS A 154 -6.17 -0.52 5.41
CA LYS A 154 -5.88 0.56 6.36
C LYS A 154 -4.63 0.28 7.18
N ILE A 155 -4.47 -0.94 7.70
CA ILE A 155 -3.26 -1.36 8.43
C ILE A 155 -2.04 -1.23 7.53
N ALA A 156 -2.10 -1.76 6.31
CA ALA A 156 -1.01 -1.72 5.36
C ALA A 156 -0.62 -0.29 4.97
N LEU A 157 -1.59 0.57 4.67
CA LEU A 157 -1.35 1.98 4.33
C LEU A 157 -0.76 2.77 5.50
N TYR A 158 -1.24 2.52 6.72
CA TYR A 158 -0.66 3.16 7.90
C TYR A 158 0.82 2.78 8.08
N ASN A 159 1.16 1.52 7.92
CA ASN A 159 2.54 1.06 7.99
C ASN A 159 3.39 1.55 6.82
N LEU A 160 2.84 1.61 5.60
CA LEU A 160 3.52 2.21 4.45
C LEU A 160 3.77 3.70 4.64
N ASN A 161 2.83 4.43 5.27
CA ASN A 161 3.03 5.84 5.59
C ASN A 161 4.26 6.04 6.49
N ARG A 162 4.50 5.15 7.45
CA ARG A 162 5.71 5.21 8.28
C ARG A 162 6.99 5.10 7.45
N LYS A 163 6.99 4.22 6.45
CA LYS A 163 8.12 4.06 5.52
C LYS A 163 8.28 5.29 4.62
N LEU A 164 7.15 5.84 4.15
CA LEU A 164 7.15 7.07 3.35
C LEU A 164 7.71 8.25 4.14
N VAL A 165 7.26 8.44 5.36
CA VAL A 165 7.74 9.49 6.26
C VAL A 165 9.24 9.31 6.56
N ALA A 166 9.70 8.11 6.84
CA ALA A 166 11.12 7.84 7.07
C ALA A 166 11.99 8.22 5.85
N ALA A 167 11.55 7.88 4.64
CA ALA A 167 12.24 8.29 3.41
C ALA A 167 12.23 9.82 3.24
N LEU A 168 11.12 10.47 3.56
CA LEU A 168 10.99 11.92 3.50
C LEU A 168 11.90 12.61 4.52
N GLU A 169 11.96 12.15 5.76
CA GLU A 169 12.85 12.69 6.80
C GLU A 169 14.30 12.65 6.36
N THR A 170 14.76 11.55 5.79
CA THR A 170 16.15 11.44 5.32
C THR A 170 16.44 12.34 4.12
N LEU A 171 15.47 12.56 3.24
CA LEU A 171 15.61 13.50 2.12
C LEU A 171 15.66 14.96 2.62
N VAL A 172 14.79 15.31 3.57
CA VAL A 172 14.80 16.63 4.22
C VAL A 172 16.16 16.93 4.83
N GLU A 173 16.73 15.96 5.55
CA GLU A 173 18.06 16.09 6.14
C GLU A 173 19.15 16.30 5.09
N SER A 174 19.08 15.62 3.95
CA SER A 174 20.01 15.82 2.84
C SER A 174 19.95 17.25 2.28
N PHE A 175 18.75 17.77 2.07
CA PHE A 175 18.57 19.16 1.64
C PHE A 175 19.07 20.16 2.70
N ARG A 176 18.85 19.88 3.97
CA ARG A 176 19.32 20.74 5.07
C ARG A 176 20.83 20.80 5.11
N ARG A 177 21.53 19.66 4.99
CA ARG A 177 22.99 19.62 4.91
C ARG A 177 23.53 20.40 3.71
N LYS A 178 22.89 20.27 2.54
CA LYS A 178 23.26 21.06 1.37
C LYS A 178 22.98 22.55 1.56
N GLY A 179 21.94 22.91 2.28
CA GLY A 179 21.66 24.29 2.70
C GLY A 179 22.80 24.88 3.54
N GLU A 180 23.32 24.11 4.48
CA GLU A 180 24.49 24.50 5.30
C GLU A 180 25.76 24.58 4.46
N GLU A 181 26.05 23.58 3.64
CA GLU A 181 27.19 23.50 2.75
C GLU A 181 27.27 24.73 1.83
N PHE A 182 26.15 25.16 1.28
CA PHE A 182 26.06 26.28 0.33
C PHE A 182 25.72 27.62 0.99
N SER A 183 25.78 27.73 2.30
CA SER A 183 25.40 28.95 3.04
C SER A 183 26.19 30.19 2.65
N HIS A 184 27.41 30.01 2.14
CA HIS A 184 28.29 31.09 1.71
C HIS A 184 28.29 31.33 0.19
N VAL A 185 27.56 30.53 -0.60
CA VAL A 185 27.50 30.64 -2.05
C VAL A 185 26.49 31.69 -2.46
N LEU A 186 26.93 32.84 -2.93
CA LEU A 186 26.06 33.91 -3.40
C LEU A 186 25.48 33.58 -4.76
N LYS A 187 24.20 33.91 -4.93
CA LYS A 187 23.49 33.79 -6.21
C LYS A 187 22.51 34.95 -6.37
N MET A 188 22.00 35.10 -7.58
CA MET A 188 20.88 35.96 -7.85
C MET A 188 19.58 35.15 -7.71
N GLY A 189 18.70 35.60 -6.81
CA GLY A 189 17.33 35.08 -6.73
C GLY A 189 16.53 35.54 -7.95
N ARG A 190 15.61 34.71 -8.44
CA ARG A 190 14.76 35.00 -9.60
C ARG A 190 13.30 34.93 -9.26
N THR A 191 12.54 35.87 -9.82
CA THR A 191 11.09 35.82 -9.91
C THR A 191 10.68 35.93 -11.37
N GLN A 192 9.75 35.10 -11.82
CA GLN A 192 9.36 35.03 -13.23
C GLN A 192 10.55 34.78 -14.17
N LEU A 193 11.55 34.03 -13.69
CA LEU A 193 12.84 33.75 -14.38
C LEU A 193 13.69 35.00 -14.65
N GLN A 194 13.37 36.16 -14.07
CA GLN A 194 14.14 37.38 -14.17
C GLN A 194 14.95 37.62 -12.90
N ASP A 195 16.08 38.30 -13.04
CA ASP A 195 16.91 38.70 -11.90
C ASP A 195 16.12 39.55 -10.91
N ALA A 196 16.18 39.18 -9.65
CA ALA A 196 15.52 39.95 -8.57
C ALA A 196 16.54 40.51 -7.60
N VAL A 197 16.88 39.79 -6.55
CA VAL A 197 17.79 40.28 -5.49
C VAL A 197 18.80 39.14 -5.13
N PRO A 198 19.97 39.52 -4.58
CA PRO A 198 20.94 38.55 -4.10
C PRO A 198 20.39 37.66 -2.96
N MET A 199 20.78 36.42 -2.97
CA MET A 199 20.55 35.44 -1.92
C MET A 199 21.70 34.44 -1.89
N THR A 200 21.67 33.48 -0.97
CA THR A 200 22.62 32.34 -1.01
C THR A 200 21.95 31.10 -1.59
N LEU A 201 22.74 30.24 -2.22
CA LEU A 201 22.31 28.93 -2.66
C LEU A 201 21.85 28.08 -1.45
N GLY A 202 22.50 28.28 -0.29
CA GLY A 202 22.10 27.63 0.96
C GLY A 202 20.68 28.00 1.41
N GLN A 203 20.25 29.25 1.21
CA GLN A 203 18.86 29.64 1.48
C GLN A 203 17.86 28.93 0.57
N GLU A 204 18.21 28.72 -0.69
CA GLU A 204 17.38 27.98 -1.65
C GLU A 204 17.23 26.50 -1.25
N PHE A 205 18.33 25.80 -1.01
CA PHE A 205 18.31 24.40 -0.56
C PHE A 205 17.65 24.25 0.82
N GLY A 206 17.89 25.18 1.73
CA GLY A 206 17.22 25.20 3.03
C GLY A 206 15.72 25.38 2.90
N SER A 207 15.25 26.18 1.96
CA SER A 207 13.82 26.34 1.68
C SER A 207 13.17 25.06 1.14
N TYR A 208 13.91 24.27 0.35
CA TYR A 208 13.44 22.95 -0.09
C TYR A 208 13.26 21.99 1.09
N ALA A 209 14.22 22.00 2.03
CA ALA A 209 14.11 21.21 3.25
C ALA A 209 12.85 21.56 4.05
N VAL A 210 12.61 22.84 4.30
CA VAL A 210 11.42 23.32 5.04
C VAL A 210 10.13 22.96 4.31
N THR A 211 10.10 23.15 3.00
CA THR A 211 8.93 22.82 2.15
C THR A 211 8.53 21.36 2.27
N LEU A 212 9.50 20.45 2.30
CA LEU A 212 9.25 19.02 2.42
C LEU A 212 8.97 18.60 3.87
N GLU A 213 9.62 19.22 4.85
CA GLU A 213 9.42 18.90 6.27
C GLU A 213 7.97 19.10 6.73
N GLU A 214 7.30 20.13 6.22
CA GLU A 214 5.90 20.37 6.51
C GLU A 214 4.98 19.21 6.11
N GLU A 215 5.36 18.43 5.12
CA GLU A 215 4.56 17.30 4.65
C GLU A 215 4.62 16.09 5.59
N ILE A 216 5.61 16.00 6.47
CA ILE A 216 5.71 14.93 7.47
C ILE A 216 4.50 14.93 8.39
N GLU A 217 4.18 16.07 8.96
CA GLU A 217 3.01 16.22 9.85
C GLU A 217 1.71 15.98 9.08
N ARG A 218 1.58 16.54 7.87
CA ARG A 218 0.38 16.37 7.02
C ARG A 218 0.13 14.91 6.67
N LEU A 219 1.16 14.16 6.30
CA LEU A 219 1.05 12.73 6.02
C LEU A 219 0.60 11.95 7.26
N ASN A 220 1.21 12.21 8.41
CA ASN A 220 0.86 11.53 9.65
C ASN A 220 -0.58 11.87 10.11
N MET A 221 -0.98 13.13 10.05
CA MET A 221 -2.36 13.54 10.36
C MET A 221 -3.39 12.86 9.45
N ASN A 222 -3.11 12.79 8.15
CA ASN A 222 -4.03 12.22 7.18
C ASN A 222 -4.00 10.68 7.13
N ALA A 223 -3.00 10.03 7.71
CA ALA A 223 -2.98 8.60 7.96
C ALA A 223 -3.74 8.21 9.23
N GLY A 224 -3.95 9.14 10.16
CA GLY A 224 -4.66 8.89 11.43
C GLY A 224 -6.03 8.21 11.25
N PRO A 225 -6.89 8.64 10.31
CA PRO A 225 -8.18 7.99 10.06
C PRO A 225 -8.11 6.50 9.69
N PHE A 226 -6.97 5.99 9.24
CA PHE A 226 -6.79 4.55 8.99
C PHE A 226 -6.82 3.70 10.28
N LEU A 227 -6.68 4.31 11.44
CA LEU A 227 -6.79 3.62 12.71
C LEU A 227 -8.24 3.31 13.10
N GLU A 228 -9.23 3.93 12.46
CA GLU A 228 -10.65 3.63 12.64
C GLU A 228 -11.08 2.52 11.68
N ILE A 229 -11.55 1.40 12.25
CA ILE A 229 -11.88 0.19 11.51
C ILE A 229 -13.34 -0.23 11.71
N ASN A 230 -13.82 -1.11 10.84
CA ASN A 230 -15.20 -1.59 10.84
C ASN A 230 -15.32 -3.11 11.03
N MET A 231 -14.36 -3.76 11.69
CA MET A 231 -14.44 -5.21 11.93
C MET A 231 -15.67 -5.60 12.76
N GLY A 232 -16.41 -6.59 12.29
CA GLY A 232 -17.70 -6.99 12.83
C GLY A 232 -18.90 -6.32 12.17
N ALA A 233 -18.68 -5.34 11.27
CA ALA A 233 -19.73 -4.74 10.46
C ALA A 233 -20.41 -5.75 9.55
N THR A 234 -19.66 -6.73 9.09
CA THR A 234 -20.05 -7.74 8.11
C THR A 234 -20.48 -7.13 6.78
N ALA A 235 -21.65 -7.47 6.25
CA ALA A 235 -22.04 -7.10 4.88
C ALA A 235 -22.27 -5.60 4.68
N ILE A 236 -23.00 -4.94 5.58
CA ILE A 236 -23.49 -3.56 5.43
C ILE A 236 -23.36 -2.69 6.68
N GLY A 237 -22.66 -3.15 7.71
CA GLY A 237 -22.48 -2.41 8.94
C GLY A 237 -23.45 -2.75 10.06
N THR A 238 -24.41 -3.63 9.84
CA THR A 238 -25.40 -4.03 10.84
C THR A 238 -24.94 -5.19 11.75
N GLY A 239 -23.80 -5.81 11.43
CA GLY A 239 -23.22 -6.90 12.20
C GLY A 239 -23.96 -8.23 12.06
N ILE A 240 -24.76 -8.41 11.02
CA ILE A 240 -25.45 -9.67 10.78
C ILE A 240 -24.46 -10.83 10.63
N ASN A 241 -24.74 -11.98 11.26
CA ASN A 241 -23.87 -13.16 11.31
C ASN A 241 -22.57 -12.95 12.12
N SER A 242 -22.46 -11.92 12.95
CA SER A 242 -21.44 -11.85 13.99
C SER A 242 -22.08 -11.90 15.38
N GLU A 243 -21.40 -12.57 16.30
CA GLU A 243 -21.86 -12.69 17.67
C GLU A 243 -21.65 -11.39 18.46
N PRO A 244 -22.50 -11.09 19.45
CA PRO A 244 -22.29 -9.95 20.34
C PRO A 244 -20.90 -9.97 20.99
N GLY A 245 -20.21 -8.82 20.96
CA GLY A 245 -18.86 -8.68 21.50
C GLY A 245 -17.74 -9.05 20.52
N TYR A 246 -18.06 -9.55 19.33
CA TYR A 246 -17.02 -9.86 18.31
C TYR A 246 -16.23 -8.62 17.90
N SER A 247 -16.91 -7.54 17.58
CA SER A 247 -16.26 -6.30 17.11
C SER A 247 -15.22 -5.76 18.11
N GLU A 248 -15.56 -5.73 19.38
CA GLU A 248 -14.67 -5.26 20.44
C GLU A 248 -13.48 -6.21 20.64
N LYS A 249 -13.73 -7.51 20.59
CA LYS A 249 -12.68 -8.54 20.77
C LYS A 249 -11.68 -8.51 19.60
N VAL A 250 -12.17 -8.51 18.37
CA VAL A 250 -11.29 -8.50 17.20
C VAL A 250 -10.48 -7.20 17.11
N THR A 251 -11.07 -6.07 17.46
CA THR A 251 -10.36 -4.78 17.53
C THR A 251 -9.26 -4.81 18.60
N ARG A 252 -9.53 -5.37 19.76
CA ARG A 252 -8.52 -5.54 20.82
C ARG A 252 -7.37 -6.45 20.37
N HIS A 253 -7.67 -7.55 19.72
CA HIS A 253 -6.63 -8.43 19.16
C HIS A 253 -5.81 -7.74 18.07
N LEU A 254 -6.44 -6.96 17.19
CA LEU A 254 -5.73 -6.17 16.19
C LEU A 254 -4.78 -5.15 16.83
N ARG A 255 -5.21 -4.44 17.87
CA ARG A 255 -4.31 -3.54 18.61
C ARG A 255 -3.08 -4.27 19.13
N ARG A 256 -3.26 -5.45 19.71
CA ARG A 256 -2.16 -6.28 20.23
C ARG A 256 -1.22 -6.76 19.11
N ILE A 257 -1.78 -7.25 18.03
CA ILE A 257 -1.02 -7.85 16.91
C ILE A 257 -0.26 -6.77 16.13
N THR A 258 -0.90 -5.65 15.85
CA THR A 258 -0.33 -4.57 15.04
C THR A 258 0.54 -3.60 15.84
N GLY A 259 0.31 -3.48 17.15
CA GLY A 259 0.89 -2.43 17.98
C GLY A 259 0.33 -1.02 17.67
N LEU A 260 -0.78 -0.92 16.93
CA LEU A 260 -1.42 0.33 16.55
C LEU A 260 -2.62 0.63 17.45
N ASP A 261 -2.87 1.90 17.71
CA ASP A 261 -4.01 2.37 18.49
C ASP A 261 -5.32 2.36 17.68
N MET A 262 -5.66 1.17 17.17
CA MET A 262 -6.87 0.98 16.37
C MET A 262 -8.12 1.10 17.23
N VAL A 263 -9.14 1.72 16.67
CA VAL A 263 -10.44 1.91 17.30
C VAL A 263 -11.55 1.41 16.38
N LEU A 264 -12.62 0.89 17.01
CA LEU A 264 -13.82 0.52 16.29
C LEU A 264 -14.59 1.81 15.92
N ALA A 265 -15.03 1.91 14.67
CA ALA A 265 -15.85 3.03 14.23
C ALA A 265 -17.16 3.11 15.04
N PRO A 266 -17.60 4.31 15.44
CA PRO A 266 -18.83 4.48 16.20
C PRO A 266 -20.09 4.15 15.40
N ASP A 267 -20.05 4.32 14.07
CA ASP A 267 -21.12 3.94 13.15
C ASP A 267 -20.56 3.02 12.07
N LEU A 268 -20.87 1.73 12.19
CA LEU A 268 -20.35 0.70 11.27
C LEU A 268 -21.03 0.74 9.90
N VAL A 269 -22.22 1.26 9.78
CA VAL A 269 -22.90 1.43 8.49
C VAL A 269 -22.19 2.50 7.67
N LYS A 270 -21.92 3.65 8.28
CA LYS A 270 -21.11 4.70 7.67
C LYS A 270 -19.71 4.19 7.31
N ALA A 271 -19.04 3.50 8.23
CA ALA A 271 -17.67 3.03 8.06
C ALA A 271 -17.51 1.96 6.97
N THR A 272 -18.58 1.23 6.64
CA THR A 272 -18.56 0.20 5.60
C THR A 272 -18.67 0.79 4.19
N GLN A 273 -19.36 1.91 4.02
CA GLN A 273 -19.57 2.52 2.69
C GLN A 273 -18.68 3.73 2.42
N ASP A 274 -18.25 4.47 3.43
CA ASP A 274 -17.48 5.69 3.24
C ASP A 274 -16.00 5.41 3.01
N THR A 275 -15.44 6.00 1.96
CA THR A 275 -14.04 5.88 1.56
C THR A 275 -13.26 7.20 1.69
N GLY A 276 -13.80 8.16 2.44
CA GLY A 276 -13.22 9.49 2.62
C GLY A 276 -11.78 9.47 3.18
N ALA A 277 -11.46 8.50 4.05
CA ALA A 277 -10.10 8.35 4.58
C ALA A 277 -9.07 8.11 3.48
N PHE A 278 -9.40 7.34 2.44
CA PHE A 278 -8.51 7.11 1.29
C PHE A 278 -8.33 8.37 0.45
N VAL A 279 -9.39 9.14 0.24
CA VAL A 279 -9.35 10.41 -0.51
C VAL A 279 -8.47 11.44 0.20
N ILE A 280 -8.64 11.60 1.50
CA ILE A 280 -7.86 12.56 2.30
C ILE A 280 -6.37 12.19 2.27
N TYR A 281 -6.04 10.92 2.49
CA TYR A 281 -4.66 10.45 2.44
C TYR A 281 -4.06 10.60 1.03
N SER A 282 -4.81 10.28 0.00
CA SER A 282 -4.39 10.47 -1.40
C SER A 282 -4.06 11.93 -1.70
N SER A 283 -4.84 12.86 -1.17
CA SER A 283 -4.58 14.30 -1.30
C SER A 283 -3.27 14.73 -0.63
N ALA A 284 -2.96 14.19 0.54
CA ALA A 284 -1.69 14.44 1.22
C ALA A 284 -0.49 13.90 0.44
N VAL A 285 -0.62 12.71 -0.11
CA VAL A 285 0.40 12.06 -0.96
C VAL A 285 0.62 12.87 -2.24
N LYS A 286 -0.45 13.37 -2.85
CA LYS A 286 -0.37 14.26 -4.01
C LYS A 286 0.33 15.57 -3.68
N CYS A 287 0.06 16.19 -2.54
CA CYS A 287 0.75 17.41 -2.09
C CYS A 287 2.26 17.20 -2.02
N LEU A 288 2.71 16.10 -1.43
CA LEU A 288 4.13 15.76 -1.40
C LEU A 288 4.70 15.63 -2.82
N ALA A 289 4.02 14.91 -3.70
CA ALA A 289 4.44 14.75 -5.09
C ALA A 289 4.58 16.07 -5.84
N ILE A 290 3.64 17.00 -5.67
CA ILE A 290 3.68 18.33 -6.27
C ILE A 290 4.92 19.11 -5.81
N LYS A 291 5.19 19.10 -4.51
CA LYS A 291 6.37 19.80 -3.94
C LYS A 291 7.68 19.20 -4.41
N LEU A 292 7.81 17.88 -4.44
CA LEU A 292 8.97 17.19 -5.00
C LEU A 292 9.19 17.53 -6.48
N SER A 293 8.13 17.55 -7.26
CA SER A 293 8.19 17.88 -8.69
C SER A 293 8.65 19.31 -8.93
N LYS A 294 8.14 20.25 -8.13
CA LYS A 294 8.57 21.65 -8.20
C LYS A 294 10.07 21.79 -7.91
N ILE A 295 10.56 21.15 -6.87
CA ILE A 295 11.99 21.16 -6.52
C ILE A 295 12.81 20.56 -7.66
N CYS A 296 12.38 19.44 -8.24
CA CYS A 296 13.06 18.82 -9.37
C CYS A 296 13.05 19.69 -10.63
N ASN A 297 12.00 20.46 -10.87
CA ASN A 297 11.98 21.45 -11.95
C ASN A 297 13.08 22.50 -11.75
N ASP A 298 13.24 23.01 -10.54
CA ASP A 298 14.30 23.96 -10.21
C ASP A 298 15.69 23.34 -10.38
N LEU A 299 15.92 22.14 -9.89
CA LEU A 299 17.21 21.45 -10.05
C LEU A 299 17.59 21.24 -11.53
N ARG A 300 16.60 20.88 -12.34
CA ARG A 300 16.80 20.73 -13.80
C ARG A 300 17.15 22.06 -14.46
N LEU A 301 16.45 23.12 -14.09
CA LEU A 301 16.67 24.47 -14.64
C LEU A 301 18.04 25.03 -14.23
N LEU A 302 18.36 24.95 -12.93
CA LEU A 302 19.62 25.47 -12.39
C LEU A 302 20.86 24.72 -12.92
N SER A 303 20.73 23.46 -13.28
CA SER A 303 21.83 22.66 -13.86
C SER A 303 21.90 22.71 -15.39
N SER A 304 21.07 23.53 -16.03
CA SER A 304 20.99 23.59 -17.50
C SER A 304 22.23 24.13 -18.15
N GLY A 305 22.55 23.62 -19.31
CA GLY A 305 23.69 24.07 -20.11
C GLY A 305 24.73 22.97 -20.34
N PRO A 306 26.03 23.22 -20.02
CA PRO A 306 26.56 24.36 -19.24
C PRO A 306 26.78 25.68 -20.01
N ARG A 307 26.93 25.64 -21.34
CA ARG A 307 27.41 26.83 -22.08
C ARG A 307 26.30 27.83 -22.39
N THR A 308 25.07 27.34 -22.64
CA THR A 308 23.93 28.18 -23.07
C THR A 308 22.76 28.08 -22.13
N GLY A 309 22.96 27.54 -20.93
CA GLY A 309 21.99 27.44 -19.86
C GLY A 309 22.39 28.27 -18.64
N ILE A 310 21.67 28.07 -17.54
CA ILE A 310 21.89 28.81 -16.28
C ILE A 310 23.17 28.34 -15.57
N HIS A 311 23.40 27.04 -15.49
CA HIS A 311 24.58 26.40 -14.91
C HIS A 311 25.00 26.98 -13.55
N GLU A 312 24.06 27.14 -12.63
CA GLU A 312 24.37 27.56 -11.25
C GLU A 312 24.80 26.40 -10.36
N ILE A 313 24.36 25.17 -10.69
CA ILE A 313 24.68 23.95 -9.98
C ILE A 313 25.13 22.86 -10.97
N ASN A 314 25.91 21.92 -10.45
CA ASN A 314 26.22 20.68 -11.13
C ASN A 314 25.52 19.52 -10.41
N LEU A 315 24.81 18.71 -11.16
CA LEU A 315 24.25 17.47 -10.61
C LEU A 315 25.21 16.30 -10.89
N PRO A 316 25.24 15.28 -10.03
CA PRO A 316 26.04 14.09 -10.28
C PRO A 316 25.71 13.45 -11.63
N PRO A 317 26.72 13.10 -12.46
CA PRO A 317 26.49 12.44 -13.73
C PRO A 317 26.10 10.97 -13.49
N MET A 318 24.89 10.58 -13.90
CA MET A 318 24.36 9.24 -13.63
C MET A 318 24.40 8.31 -14.82
N GLN A 319 24.35 8.85 -16.05
CA GLN A 319 24.44 8.07 -17.29
C GLN A 319 24.82 8.97 -18.46
N PRO A 320 25.38 8.43 -19.55
CA PRO A 320 25.53 9.16 -20.81
C PRO A 320 24.18 9.67 -21.30
N GLY A 321 24.12 10.95 -21.67
CA GLY A 321 22.85 11.62 -22.01
C GLY A 321 22.44 11.53 -23.47
N SER A 322 23.34 11.03 -24.34
CA SER A 322 23.08 10.96 -25.78
C SER A 322 23.93 9.89 -26.45
N SER A 323 23.37 9.21 -27.43
CA SER A 323 24.09 8.26 -28.30
C SER A 323 24.93 8.93 -29.34
N ILE A 324 24.71 10.22 -29.66
CA ILE A 324 25.34 10.96 -30.73
C ILE A 324 26.13 12.21 -30.29
N MET A 325 25.98 12.64 -29.03
CA MET A 325 26.65 13.82 -28.47
C MET A 325 27.51 13.38 -27.27
N PRO A 326 28.80 13.04 -27.50
CA PRO A 326 29.69 12.63 -26.42
C PRO A 326 29.82 13.70 -25.35
N GLY A 327 29.79 13.29 -24.07
CA GLY A 327 29.92 14.19 -22.92
C GLY A 327 28.66 14.94 -22.50
N LYS A 328 27.54 14.76 -23.20
CA LYS A 328 26.25 15.29 -22.76
C LYS A 328 25.74 14.47 -21.57
N VAL A 329 25.40 15.14 -20.47
CA VAL A 329 24.82 14.53 -19.26
C VAL A 329 23.52 15.24 -18.94
N ASN A 330 22.45 14.49 -18.90
CA ASN A 330 21.10 15.00 -18.61
C ASN A 330 20.75 14.83 -17.11
N PRO A 331 19.88 15.67 -16.56
CA PRO A 331 19.43 15.60 -15.18
C PRO A 331 18.37 14.49 -14.98
N VAL A 332 18.75 13.23 -15.25
CA VAL A 332 17.83 12.09 -15.35
C VAL A 332 17.16 11.73 -14.02
N ILE A 333 17.79 12.02 -12.89
CA ILE A 333 17.23 11.73 -11.57
C ILE A 333 16.07 12.69 -11.24
N PRO A 334 16.23 14.02 -11.34
CA PRO A 334 15.07 14.91 -11.26
C PRO A 334 13.96 14.60 -12.27
N GLU A 335 14.32 14.19 -13.48
CA GLU A 335 13.33 13.82 -14.53
C GLU A 335 12.47 12.62 -14.10
N VAL A 336 13.05 11.56 -13.54
CA VAL A 336 12.28 10.41 -13.10
C VAL A 336 11.37 10.74 -11.91
N VAL A 337 11.81 11.63 -11.01
CA VAL A 337 10.97 12.10 -9.91
C VAL A 337 9.78 12.92 -10.41
N ASN A 338 9.97 13.76 -11.43
CA ASN A 338 8.85 14.44 -12.10
C ASN A 338 7.81 13.44 -12.66
N GLN A 339 8.27 12.37 -13.31
CA GLN A 339 7.37 11.34 -13.86
C GLN A 339 6.61 10.60 -12.74
N ILE A 340 7.28 10.30 -11.63
CA ILE A 340 6.63 9.74 -10.43
C ILE A 340 5.53 10.67 -9.95
N ALA A 341 5.79 11.97 -9.86
CA ALA A 341 4.80 12.95 -9.43
C ALA A 341 3.59 13.00 -10.36
N PHE A 342 3.79 12.94 -11.67
CA PHE A 342 2.69 12.90 -12.64
C PHE A 342 1.83 11.66 -12.45
N LYS A 343 2.45 10.51 -12.23
CA LYS A 343 1.74 9.25 -11.98
C LYS A 343 0.91 9.31 -10.68
N VAL A 344 1.49 9.89 -9.63
CA VAL A 344 0.79 10.08 -8.34
C VAL A 344 -0.40 11.01 -8.48
N MET A 345 -0.28 12.10 -9.23
CA MET A 345 -1.41 13.01 -9.50
C MET A 345 -2.54 12.31 -10.26
N GLY A 346 -2.20 11.49 -11.26
CA GLY A 346 -3.17 10.66 -11.98
C GLY A 346 -3.84 9.63 -11.08
N ASN A 347 -3.09 9.00 -10.19
CA ASN A 347 -3.63 8.06 -9.20
C ASN A 347 -4.59 8.74 -8.21
N ASP A 348 -4.30 9.97 -7.81
CA ASP A 348 -5.22 10.76 -6.95
C ASP A 348 -6.56 11.02 -7.64
N LEU A 349 -6.55 11.34 -8.92
CA LEU A 349 -7.77 11.49 -9.69
C LEU A 349 -8.56 10.18 -9.74
N THR A 350 -7.88 9.06 -9.94
CA THR A 350 -8.51 7.73 -9.92
C THR A 350 -9.17 7.45 -8.57
N VAL A 351 -8.49 7.72 -7.46
CA VAL A 351 -9.05 7.56 -6.10
C VAL A 351 -10.28 8.44 -5.91
N THR A 352 -10.22 9.69 -6.34
CA THR A 352 -11.34 10.65 -6.27
C THR A 352 -12.57 10.13 -7.03
N MET A 353 -12.38 9.69 -8.27
CA MET A 353 -13.47 9.16 -9.11
C MET A 353 -14.07 7.89 -8.52
N ALA A 354 -13.24 6.98 -8.06
CA ALA A 354 -13.68 5.71 -7.48
C ALA A 354 -14.45 5.92 -6.16
N SER A 355 -14.03 6.89 -5.35
CA SER A 355 -14.75 7.24 -4.12
C SER A 355 -16.10 7.88 -4.41
N GLU A 356 -16.17 8.78 -5.38
CA GLU A 356 -17.42 9.44 -5.79
C GLU A 356 -18.43 8.45 -6.37
N ALA A 357 -17.98 7.44 -7.10
CA ALA A 357 -18.82 6.49 -7.80
C ALA A 357 -19.46 5.41 -6.90
N GLY A 358 -19.20 5.39 -5.61
CA GLY A 358 -19.82 4.47 -4.65
C GLY A 358 -21.34 4.67 -4.56
N GLN A 359 -22.06 3.59 -4.29
CA GLN A 359 -23.52 3.60 -4.20
C GLN A 359 -23.99 2.85 -2.97
N LEU A 360 -24.92 3.45 -2.23
CA LEU A 360 -25.62 2.85 -1.10
C LEU A 360 -24.62 2.37 0.00
N GLU A 361 -24.75 1.14 0.46
CA GLU A 361 -24.10 0.64 1.67
C GLU A 361 -22.66 0.12 1.48
N LEU A 362 -22.15 0.12 0.23
CA LEU A 362 -20.79 -0.33 -0.08
C LEU A 362 -20.21 0.39 -1.30
N ASN A 363 -18.97 0.83 -1.20
CA ASN A 363 -18.22 1.25 -2.38
C ASN A 363 -17.50 0.03 -2.98
N VAL A 364 -17.88 -0.36 -4.20
CA VAL A 364 -17.32 -1.54 -4.88
C VAL A 364 -15.98 -1.27 -5.57
N PHE A 365 -15.51 -0.03 -5.58
CA PHE A 365 -14.30 0.37 -6.31
C PHE A 365 -13.05 0.51 -5.43
N GLU A 366 -13.09 0.01 -4.21
CA GLU A 366 -11.89 -0.02 -3.35
C GLU A 366 -10.65 -0.65 -4.02
N PRO A 367 -10.74 -1.75 -4.78
CA PRO A 367 -9.55 -2.34 -5.40
C PRO A 367 -8.71 -1.37 -6.23
N VAL A 368 -9.31 -0.53 -7.06
CA VAL A 368 -8.57 0.47 -7.85
C VAL A 368 -8.03 1.61 -6.98
N MET A 369 -8.74 1.99 -5.92
CA MET A 369 -8.23 2.95 -4.93
C MET A 369 -6.99 2.39 -4.22
N VAL A 370 -7.07 1.15 -3.78
CA VAL A 370 -5.98 0.43 -3.10
C VAL A 370 -4.76 0.35 -3.99
N HIS A 371 -4.90 -0.14 -5.23
CA HIS A 371 -3.80 -0.22 -6.17
C HIS A 371 -3.15 1.14 -6.42
N SER A 372 -3.96 2.17 -6.64
CA SER A 372 -3.48 3.54 -6.89
C SER A 372 -2.70 4.11 -5.70
N LEU A 373 -3.17 3.90 -4.48
CA LEU A 373 -2.51 4.38 -3.26
C LEU A 373 -1.20 3.64 -2.97
N PHE A 374 -1.20 2.31 -3.06
CA PHE A 374 0.01 1.51 -2.85
C PHE A 374 1.08 1.84 -3.89
N GLU A 375 0.71 1.93 -5.15
CA GLU A 375 1.62 2.33 -6.22
C GLU A 375 2.21 3.72 -5.94
N SER A 376 1.38 4.70 -5.61
CA SER A 376 1.84 6.07 -5.35
C SER A 376 2.83 6.14 -4.18
N VAL A 377 2.53 5.47 -3.07
CA VAL A 377 3.40 5.48 -1.89
C VAL A 377 4.73 4.79 -2.18
N GLU A 378 4.73 3.64 -2.84
CA GLU A 378 5.95 2.93 -3.19
C GLU A 378 6.80 3.69 -4.21
N LEU A 379 6.18 4.27 -5.24
CA LEU A 379 6.88 5.13 -6.19
C LEU A 379 7.54 6.33 -5.51
N LEU A 380 6.87 6.97 -4.57
CA LEU A 380 7.43 8.10 -3.83
C LEU A 380 8.58 7.69 -2.90
N ILE A 381 8.46 6.57 -2.19
CA ILE A 381 9.56 6.04 -1.37
C ILE A 381 10.80 5.82 -2.25
N ASN A 382 10.63 5.11 -3.35
CA ASN A 382 11.73 4.80 -4.27
C ASN A 382 12.28 6.06 -4.93
N GLY A 383 11.40 6.98 -5.34
CA GLY A 383 11.79 8.25 -5.96
C GLY A 383 12.57 9.16 -5.02
N MET A 384 12.14 9.29 -3.77
CA MET A 384 12.84 10.10 -2.77
C MET A 384 14.20 9.50 -2.41
N ASN A 385 14.30 8.18 -2.26
CA ASN A 385 15.59 7.53 -2.04
C ASN A 385 16.52 7.70 -3.24
N THR A 386 16.01 7.57 -4.45
CA THR A 386 16.79 7.79 -5.67
C THR A 386 17.27 9.24 -5.77
N LEU A 387 16.40 10.21 -5.51
CA LEU A 387 16.75 11.63 -5.50
C LEU A 387 17.83 11.92 -4.47
N ARG A 388 17.70 11.39 -3.27
CA ARG A 388 18.68 11.56 -2.20
C ARG A 388 20.04 11.01 -2.59
N TYR A 389 20.13 9.70 -2.85
CA TYR A 389 21.42 9.02 -3.01
C TYR A 389 22.11 9.35 -4.34
N ARG A 390 21.36 9.63 -5.40
CA ARG A 390 21.92 9.80 -6.75
C ARG A 390 21.92 11.24 -7.25
N CYS A 391 21.41 12.17 -6.47
CA CYS A 391 21.38 13.58 -6.86
C CYS A 391 21.80 14.50 -5.72
N ILE A 392 21.12 14.50 -4.58
CA ILE A 392 21.35 15.50 -3.53
C ILE A 392 22.63 15.21 -2.72
N ASP A 393 22.86 13.97 -2.32
CA ASP A 393 24.06 13.59 -1.52
C ASP A 393 25.35 13.56 -2.35
N GLY A 394 25.29 13.63 -3.67
CA GLY A 394 26.43 13.57 -4.60
C GLY A 394 27.14 14.94 -4.82
#